data_ed8c6f72b9bb04c2ece8dae4c0e66e2f
#
_entry.id   ed8c6f72b9bb04c2ece8dae4c0e66e2f
#
_cell.length_a   1.000
_cell.length_b   1.000
_cell.length_c   1.000
_cell.angle_alpha   90.00
_cell.angle_beta   90.00
_cell.angle_gamma   90.00
#
_symmetry.space_group_name_H-M   'P 1'
#
loop_
_entity.id
_entity.type
_entity.pdbx_description
1 polymer ?
#
loop_
_entity_poly.entity_id
_entity_poly.type
_entity_poly.pdbx_seq_one_letter_code
_entity_poly.pdbx_strand_id
1 'polypeptide(L)'
;MRRQMLGKSMLEVPVVAAGCMRIQGMDETEVDEYIHTCLELGIQFFDHADIYGKGACESLFGRVFEQTEFRREDIILQSKCGIVPGVMYDFSKEHILQSVEESLRRLRTDYLDILLLHRPDALMEPEEVAEAFDLLEGSGKVRHFGVSNHTPMQIQLLKKCVRQDLLVNQLQFSIPFSNMVASGLEANMLTDGAVNRDNSVLDFCRLHDMTIQAWSPFQYGFFEGVFVDSEK
;
A
#
# COMPACT_ATOMS: atom_id res chain seq x y z
N MET A 1 -16.51 11.88 -5.91
CA MET A 1 -15.20 11.26 -6.29
C MET A 1 -15.43 10.12 -7.28
N ARG A 2 -14.56 9.98 -8.34
CA ARG A 2 -14.60 8.81 -9.23
C ARG A 2 -14.19 7.55 -8.46
N ARG A 3 -14.80 6.40 -8.80
CA ARG A 3 -14.53 5.10 -8.15
C ARG A 3 -14.15 4.06 -9.19
N GLN A 4 -13.52 2.99 -8.75
CA GLN A 4 -13.14 1.83 -9.57
C GLN A 4 -13.08 0.57 -8.72
N MET A 5 -13.18 -0.60 -9.35
CA MET A 5 -12.92 -1.87 -8.68
C MET A 5 -11.44 -2.02 -8.36
N LEU A 6 -11.11 -2.53 -7.19
CA LEU A 6 -9.74 -2.83 -6.79
C LEU A 6 -9.33 -4.20 -7.33
N GLY A 7 -8.48 -4.20 -8.37
CA GLY A 7 -8.05 -5.43 -9.04
C GLY A 7 -9.25 -6.28 -9.47
N LYS A 8 -9.19 -7.58 -9.16
CA LYS A 8 -10.26 -8.56 -9.45
C LYS A 8 -11.33 -8.66 -8.38
N SER A 9 -11.24 -7.87 -7.31
CA SER A 9 -12.21 -7.93 -6.22
C SER A 9 -13.51 -7.22 -6.56
N MET A 10 -14.52 -7.43 -5.70
CA MET A 10 -15.78 -6.66 -5.72
C MET A 10 -15.68 -5.38 -4.86
N LEU A 11 -14.49 -5.05 -4.34
CA LEU A 11 -14.28 -3.85 -3.53
C LEU A 11 -14.17 -2.63 -4.44
N GLU A 12 -15.16 -1.76 -4.39
CA GLU A 12 -15.15 -0.49 -5.09
C GLU A 12 -14.44 0.57 -4.24
N VAL A 13 -13.39 1.18 -4.80
CA VAL A 13 -12.56 2.17 -4.10
C VAL A 13 -12.56 3.51 -4.83
N PRO A 14 -12.39 4.66 -4.15
CA PRO A 14 -12.13 5.93 -4.81
C PRO A 14 -10.78 5.87 -5.53
N VAL A 15 -10.65 6.60 -6.63
CA VAL A 15 -9.38 6.66 -7.41
C VAL A 15 -8.27 7.43 -6.69
N VAL A 16 -8.60 8.13 -5.61
CA VAL A 16 -7.64 8.82 -4.73
C VAL A 16 -7.69 8.18 -3.36
N ALA A 17 -6.53 7.82 -2.82
CA ALA A 17 -6.35 7.37 -1.46
C ALA A 17 -5.66 8.45 -0.62
N ALA A 18 -6.07 8.58 0.63
CA ALA A 18 -5.49 9.49 1.61
C ALA A 18 -4.27 8.83 2.27
N GLY A 19 -3.07 9.33 1.97
CA GLY A 19 -1.82 8.79 2.51
C GLY A 19 -1.51 9.31 3.92
N CYS A 20 -1.42 8.41 4.90
CA CYS A 20 -1.28 8.74 6.32
C CYS A 20 0.17 8.75 6.84
N MET A 21 1.19 8.74 5.96
CA MET A 21 2.59 8.72 6.37
C MET A 21 3.01 9.99 7.13
N ARG A 22 2.42 11.13 6.81
CA ARG A 22 2.85 12.44 7.34
C ARG A 22 1.98 12.98 8.48
N ILE A 23 0.94 12.28 8.89
CA ILE A 23 0.06 12.75 9.96
C ILE A 23 0.74 12.77 11.34
N GLN A 24 1.90 12.11 11.51
CA GLN A 24 2.66 12.16 12.77
C GLN A 24 3.09 13.58 13.20
N GLY A 25 3.10 14.54 12.27
CA GLY A 25 3.43 15.94 12.53
C GLY A 25 2.20 16.80 12.87
N MET A 26 1.01 16.21 12.84
CA MET A 26 -0.27 16.85 13.11
C MET A 26 -0.70 16.61 14.57
N ASP A 27 -1.48 17.52 15.12
CA ASP A 27 -2.22 17.28 16.36
C ASP A 27 -3.55 16.54 16.10
N GLU A 28 -4.27 16.20 17.16
CA GLU A 28 -5.53 15.46 17.04
C GLU A 28 -6.62 16.27 16.30
N THR A 29 -6.65 17.59 16.46
CA THR A 29 -7.60 18.46 15.75
C THR A 29 -7.31 18.50 14.25
N GLU A 30 -6.04 18.64 13.89
CA GLU A 30 -5.62 18.63 12.48
C GLU A 30 -5.91 17.28 11.81
N VAL A 31 -5.75 16.16 12.51
CA VAL A 31 -6.08 14.83 11.98
C VAL A 31 -7.60 14.66 11.85
N ASP A 32 -8.38 15.18 12.79
CA ASP A 32 -9.84 15.17 12.71
C ASP A 32 -10.34 15.96 11.49
N GLU A 33 -9.83 17.17 11.30
CA GLU A 33 -10.12 17.99 10.11
C GLU A 33 -9.70 17.29 8.81
N TYR A 34 -8.55 16.60 8.82
CA TYR A 34 -8.08 15.83 7.68
C TYR A 34 -9.02 14.68 7.33
N ILE A 35 -9.48 13.91 8.32
CA ILE A 35 -10.43 12.81 8.12
C ILE A 35 -11.76 13.33 7.57
N HIS A 36 -12.34 14.37 8.19
CA HIS A 36 -13.59 14.99 7.76
C HIS A 36 -13.48 15.50 6.32
N THR A 37 -12.45 16.27 6.00
CA THR A 37 -12.21 16.79 4.65
C THR A 37 -12.10 15.68 3.62
N CYS A 38 -11.37 14.59 3.92
CA CYS A 38 -11.27 13.45 3.03
C CYS A 38 -12.63 12.83 2.75
N LEU A 39 -13.44 12.59 3.79
CA LEU A 39 -14.75 11.96 3.67
C LEU A 39 -15.75 12.86 2.92
N GLU A 40 -15.78 14.16 3.20
CA GLU A 40 -16.59 15.13 2.46
C GLU A 40 -16.28 15.16 0.96
N LEU A 41 -14.99 14.99 0.59
CA LEU A 41 -14.55 14.91 -0.80
C LEU A 41 -14.79 13.51 -1.42
N GLY A 42 -15.29 12.54 -0.65
CA GLY A 42 -15.50 11.15 -1.07
C GLY A 42 -14.22 10.34 -1.14
N ILE A 43 -13.17 10.76 -0.42
CA ILE A 43 -11.89 10.03 -0.26
C ILE A 43 -12.00 9.21 1.03
N GLN A 44 -12.58 8.03 0.95
CA GLN A 44 -12.79 7.15 2.10
C GLN A 44 -11.75 6.02 2.20
N PHE A 45 -10.66 6.09 1.43
CA PHE A 45 -9.57 5.12 1.41
C PHE A 45 -8.34 5.72 2.09
N PHE A 46 -7.95 5.16 3.26
CA PHE A 46 -6.82 5.63 4.06
C PHE A 46 -5.69 4.60 3.99
N ASP A 47 -4.50 5.07 3.59
CA ASP A 47 -3.30 4.25 3.36
C ASP A 47 -2.28 4.46 4.48
N HIS A 48 -2.09 3.45 5.30
CA HIS A 48 -1.16 3.39 6.41
C HIS A 48 0.01 2.44 6.14
N ALA A 49 0.94 2.35 7.08
CA ALA A 49 1.90 1.27 7.27
C ALA A 49 2.34 1.22 8.74
N ASP A 50 2.66 0.03 9.21
CA ASP A 50 3.13 -0.24 10.57
C ASP A 50 4.34 0.60 10.98
N ILE A 51 5.23 0.90 10.01
CA ILE A 51 6.46 1.67 10.23
C ILE A 51 6.25 3.19 10.19
N TYR A 52 5.12 3.72 9.73
CA TYR A 52 4.93 5.17 9.62
C TYR A 52 4.96 5.82 11.00
N GLY A 53 5.97 6.71 11.21
CA GLY A 53 6.22 7.27 12.52
C GLY A 53 6.49 6.23 13.61
N LYS A 54 7.02 5.04 13.25
CA LYS A 54 7.19 3.90 14.17
C LYS A 54 5.87 3.48 14.84
N GLY A 55 4.78 3.47 14.07
CA GLY A 55 3.43 3.16 14.52
C GLY A 55 2.63 4.35 15.07
N ALA A 56 3.26 5.54 15.20
CA ALA A 56 2.57 6.72 15.72
C ALA A 56 1.46 7.20 14.79
N CYS A 57 1.62 7.07 13.45
CA CYS A 57 0.59 7.45 12.50
C CYS A 57 -0.69 6.61 12.67
N GLU A 58 -0.57 5.30 12.75
CA GLU A 58 -1.72 4.41 13.01
C GLU A 58 -2.36 4.72 14.37
N SER A 59 -1.53 4.93 15.41
CA SER A 59 -2.03 5.21 16.75
C SER A 59 -2.77 6.54 16.84
N LEU A 60 -2.29 7.58 16.16
CA LEU A 60 -2.93 8.89 16.12
C LEU A 60 -4.25 8.82 15.34
N PHE A 61 -4.22 8.21 14.15
CA PHE A 61 -5.43 8.01 13.34
C PHE A 61 -6.51 7.24 14.11
N GLY A 62 -6.15 6.10 14.73
CA GLY A 62 -7.10 5.25 15.45
C GLY A 62 -7.74 5.98 16.64
N ARG A 63 -6.96 6.78 17.40
CA ARG A 63 -7.51 7.58 18.51
C ARG A 63 -8.50 8.64 18.04
N VAL A 64 -8.16 9.35 16.94
CA VAL A 64 -9.00 10.41 16.42
C VAL A 64 -10.25 9.83 15.77
N PHE A 65 -10.10 8.83 14.90
CA PHE A 65 -11.22 8.22 14.20
C PHE A 65 -12.28 7.63 15.16
N GLU A 66 -11.86 7.02 16.26
CA GLU A 66 -12.78 6.49 17.29
C GLU A 66 -13.67 7.58 17.91
N GLN A 67 -13.25 8.85 17.88
CA GLN A 67 -13.98 9.98 18.43
C GLN A 67 -14.89 10.69 17.40
N THR A 68 -14.79 10.33 16.12
CA THR A 68 -15.63 10.87 15.06
C THR A 68 -17.02 10.23 15.07
N GLU A 69 -17.98 10.83 14.35
CA GLU A 69 -19.30 10.23 14.10
C GLU A 69 -19.30 9.14 13.02
N PHE A 70 -18.19 8.95 12.31
CA PHE A 70 -18.09 7.98 11.22
C PHE A 70 -17.92 6.58 11.77
N ARG A 71 -18.51 5.60 11.04
CA ARG A 71 -18.40 4.20 11.38
C ARG A 71 -17.21 3.58 10.66
N ARG A 72 -16.68 2.48 11.21
CA ARG A 72 -15.57 1.72 10.59
C ARG A 72 -15.89 1.28 9.14
N GLU A 73 -17.16 0.97 8.86
CA GLU A 73 -17.62 0.55 7.53
C GLU A 73 -17.69 1.69 6.51
N ASP A 74 -17.64 2.93 6.95
CA ASP A 74 -17.68 4.10 6.06
C ASP A 74 -16.32 4.37 5.40
N ILE A 75 -15.25 3.71 5.89
CA ILE A 75 -13.88 3.85 5.39
C ILE A 75 -13.26 2.54 4.94
N ILE A 76 -12.25 2.65 4.10
CA ILE A 76 -11.38 1.55 3.67
C ILE A 76 -10.01 1.78 4.30
N LEU A 77 -9.58 0.86 5.16
CA LEU A 77 -8.26 0.90 5.79
C LEU A 77 -7.31 -0.08 5.12
N GLN A 78 -6.24 0.45 4.57
CA GLN A 78 -5.09 -0.29 4.10
C GLN A 78 -3.91 -0.05 5.04
N SER A 79 -3.20 -1.12 5.41
CA SER A 79 -1.91 -1.00 6.07
C SER A 79 -0.89 -1.94 5.44
N LYS A 80 0.35 -1.86 5.89
CA LYS A 80 1.47 -2.60 5.31
C LYS A 80 2.37 -3.14 6.41
N CYS A 81 3.02 -4.28 6.14
CA CYS A 81 4.00 -4.91 7.04
C CYS A 81 5.21 -5.45 6.28
N GLY A 82 6.17 -6.00 7.00
CA GLY A 82 7.33 -6.69 6.45
C GLY A 82 8.61 -5.86 6.38
N ILE A 83 8.65 -4.68 7.00
CA ILE A 83 9.89 -3.91 7.19
C ILE A 83 10.23 -3.87 8.67
N VAL A 84 11.41 -4.37 9.05
CA VAL A 84 12.03 -4.14 10.35
C VAL A 84 13.01 -2.99 10.20
N PRO A 85 12.66 -1.75 10.60
CA PRO A 85 13.42 -0.56 10.24
C PRO A 85 14.89 -0.60 10.67
N GLY A 86 15.80 -0.42 9.69
CA GLY A 86 17.25 -0.43 9.93
C GLY A 86 17.86 -1.82 10.16
N VAL A 87 17.07 -2.89 10.05
CA VAL A 87 17.54 -4.26 10.31
C VAL A 87 17.37 -5.14 9.07
N MET A 88 16.12 -5.41 8.62
CA MET A 88 15.84 -6.35 7.55
C MET A 88 14.44 -6.16 6.95
N TYR A 89 14.17 -6.84 5.85
CA TYR A 89 12.81 -7.17 5.41
C TYR A 89 12.49 -8.56 5.95
N ASP A 90 11.26 -8.75 6.45
CA ASP A 90 10.88 -9.99 7.12
C ASP A 90 9.42 -10.37 6.75
N PHE A 91 9.28 -11.44 5.96
CA PHE A 91 8.01 -12.03 5.57
C PHE A 91 7.74 -13.36 6.26
N SER A 92 8.40 -13.62 7.39
CA SER A 92 8.05 -14.77 8.22
C SER A 92 6.59 -14.69 8.67
N LYS A 93 5.98 -15.86 8.84
CA LYS A 93 4.60 -15.96 9.32
C LYS A 93 4.41 -15.21 10.64
N GLU A 94 5.32 -15.40 11.57
CA GLU A 94 5.28 -14.78 12.88
C GLU A 94 5.30 -13.27 12.80
N HIS A 95 6.20 -12.68 11.98
CA HIS A 95 6.30 -11.24 11.82
C HIS A 95 5.05 -10.65 11.18
N ILE A 96 4.53 -11.28 10.13
CA ILE A 96 3.30 -10.81 9.44
C ILE A 96 2.12 -10.81 10.44
N LEU A 97 1.92 -11.90 11.17
CA LEU A 97 0.82 -12.01 12.14
C LEU A 97 0.95 -10.98 13.24
N GLN A 98 2.14 -10.83 13.84
CA GLN A 98 2.39 -9.85 14.90
C GLN A 98 2.17 -8.42 14.39
N SER A 99 2.69 -8.07 13.22
CA SER A 99 2.53 -6.72 12.63
C SER A 99 1.07 -6.36 12.44
N VAL A 100 0.24 -7.32 11.97
CA VAL A 100 -1.20 -7.08 11.81
C VAL A 100 -1.89 -6.88 13.15
N GLU A 101 -1.62 -7.72 14.17
CA GLU A 101 -2.18 -7.54 15.51
C GLU A 101 -1.85 -6.16 16.09
N GLU A 102 -0.61 -5.73 15.92
CA GLU A 102 -0.18 -4.42 16.39
C GLU A 102 -0.84 -3.27 15.63
N SER A 103 -0.99 -3.40 14.30
CA SER A 103 -1.68 -2.41 13.47
C SER A 103 -3.16 -2.31 13.83
N LEU A 104 -3.86 -3.43 14.03
CA LEU A 104 -5.25 -3.46 14.46
C LEU A 104 -5.42 -2.76 15.82
N ARG A 105 -4.54 -3.06 16.78
CA ARG A 105 -4.55 -2.40 18.10
C ARG A 105 -4.31 -0.90 17.99
N ARG A 106 -3.35 -0.44 17.15
CA ARG A 106 -3.05 0.98 16.96
C ARG A 106 -4.18 1.71 16.26
N LEU A 107 -4.75 1.11 15.23
CA LEU A 107 -5.88 1.65 14.44
C LEU A 107 -7.23 1.52 15.16
N ARG A 108 -7.28 0.82 16.30
CA ARG A 108 -8.50 0.57 17.12
C ARG A 108 -9.62 -0.04 16.28
N THR A 109 -9.29 -1.09 15.55
CA THR A 109 -10.22 -1.80 14.66
C THR A 109 -9.99 -3.30 14.71
N ASP A 110 -11.01 -4.09 14.40
CA ASP A 110 -10.94 -5.54 14.38
C ASP A 110 -10.46 -6.10 13.03
N TYR A 111 -10.41 -5.27 11.98
CA TYR A 111 -10.00 -5.72 10.66
C TYR A 111 -9.33 -4.61 9.82
N LEU A 112 -8.49 -5.04 8.89
CA LEU A 112 -8.02 -4.26 7.74
C LEU A 112 -8.80 -4.68 6.49
N ASP A 113 -9.17 -3.71 5.65
CA ASP A 113 -9.73 -4.03 4.34
C ASP A 113 -8.66 -4.58 3.41
N ILE A 114 -7.44 -4.03 3.49
CA ILE A 114 -6.31 -4.44 2.65
C ILE A 114 -5.02 -4.48 3.47
N LEU A 115 -4.25 -5.55 3.30
CA LEU A 115 -2.87 -5.67 3.79
C LEU A 115 -1.91 -5.76 2.63
N LEU A 116 -0.85 -4.95 2.62
CA LEU A 116 0.23 -5.02 1.66
C LEU A 116 1.54 -5.53 2.30
N LEU A 117 2.27 -6.38 1.58
CA LEU A 117 3.68 -6.62 1.85
C LEU A 117 4.48 -5.40 1.35
N HIS A 118 5.12 -4.66 2.27
CA HIS A 118 5.56 -3.26 2.04
C HIS A 118 6.77 -3.13 1.10
N ARG A 119 7.76 -3.99 1.26
CA ARG A 119 8.96 -4.07 0.43
C ARG A 119 9.35 -5.52 0.25
N PRO A 120 9.86 -5.93 -0.92
CA PRO A 120 10.22 -7.32 -1.12
C PRO A 120 11.23 -7.82 -0.09
N ASP A 121 10.92 -8.92 0.56
CA ASP A 121 11.91 -9.79 1.17
C ASP A 121 12.41 -10.74 0.08
N ALA A 122 13.68 -10.58 -0.31
CA ALA A 122 14.25 -11.37 -1.40
C ALA A 122 14.49 -12.84 -1.03
N LEU A 123 14.50 -13.15 0.26
CA LEU A 123 14.72 -14.49 0.82
C LEU A 123 13.45 -15.08 1.45
N MET A 124 12.29 -14.51 1.17
CA MET A 124 11.02 -14.98 1.71
C MET A 124 10.75 -16.44 1.39
N GLU A 125 10.13 -17.13 2.32
CA GLU A 125 9.52 -18.45 2.11
C GLU A 125 8.03 -18.26 1.77
N PRO A 126 7.60 -18.46 0.50
CA PRO A 126 6.22 -18.21 0.09
C PRO A 126 5.17 -19.01 0.87
N GLU A 127 5.55 -20.17 1.39
CA GLU A 127 4.74 -21.03 2.21
C GLU A 127 4.36 -20.35 3.53
N GLU A 128 5.31 -19.67 4.19
CA GLU A 128 5.05 -18.93 5.43
C GLU A 128 4.10 -17.75 5.20
N VAL A 129 4.29 -17.03 4.10
CA VAL A 129 3.38 -15.96 3.70
C VAL A 129 1.97 -16.50 3.45
N ALA A 130 1.86 -17.65 2.77
CA ALA A 130 0.58 -18.29 2.50
C ALA A 130 -0.14 -18.70 3.81
N GLU A 131 0.57 -19.31 4.75
CA GLU A 131 0.02 -19.66 6.06
C GLU A 131 -0.45 -18.43 6.84
N ALA A 132 0.33 -17.34 6.83
CA ALA A 132 -0.06 -16.09 7.48
C ALA A 132 -1.34 -15.51 6.87
N PHE A 133 -1.42 -15.46 5.54
CA PHE A 133 -2.58 -14.93 4.84
C PHE A 133 -3.83 -15.79 5.07
N ASP A 134 -3.69 -17.11 5.08
CA ASP A 134 -4.80 -18.02 5.38
C ASP A 134 -5.36 -17.81 6.78
N LEU A 135 -4.50 -17.61 7.78
CA LEU A 135 -4.93 -17.33 9.15
C LEU A 135 -5.60 -15.95 9.28
N LEU A 136 -5.04 -14.93 8.64
CA LEU A 136 -5.59 -13.56 8.67
C LEU A 136 -6.94 -13.45 7.96
N GLU A 137 -7.08 -14.09 6.80
CA GLU A 137 -8.34 -14.16 6.07
C GLU A 137 -9.38 -14.99 6.83
N GLY A 138 -8.98 -16.18 7.30
CA GLY A 138 -9.86 -17.10 8.02
C GLY A 138 -10.39 -16.55 9.35
N SER A 139 -9.61 -15.69 10.01
CA SER A 139 -10.04 -14.98 11.22
C SER A 139 -10.82 -13.69 10.94
N GLY A 140 -10.92 -13.26 9.69
CA GLY A 140 -11.58 -12.01 9.29
C GLY A 140 -10.76 -10.74 9.60
N LYS A 141 -9.52 -10.86 10.06
CA LYS A 141 -8.65 -9.72 10.38
C LYS A 141 -8.14 -8.96 9.16
N VAL A 142 -8.04 -9.63 8.02
CA VAL A 142 -7.69 -9.02 6.72
C VAL A 142 -8.63 -9.56 5.66
N ARG A 143 -9.21 -8.64 4.87
CA ARG A 143 -10.17 -8.99 3.81
C ARG A 143 -9.53 -9.20 2.46
N HIS A 144 -8.49 -8.41 2.14
CA HIS A 144 -7.81 -8.43 0.85
C HIS A 144 -6.31 -8.25 1.02
N PHE A 145 -5.55 -8.72 0.02
CA PHE A 145 -4.10 -8.72 0.06
C PHE A 145 -3.51 -8.07 -1.18
N GLY A 146 -2.28 -7.60 -1.05
CA GLY A 146 -1.51 -7.05 -2.14
C GLY A 146 -0.04 -6.89 -1.75
N VAL A 147 0.69 -6.23 -2.61
CA VAL A 147 2.13 -5.99 -2.42
C VAL A 147 2.48 -4.54 -2.71
N SER A 148 3.68 -4.13 -2.35
CA SER A 148 4.25 -2.83 -2.71
C SER A 148 5.69 -3.00 -3.19
N ASN A 149 6.03 -2.37 -4.32
CA ASN A 149 7.37 -2.39 -4.91
C ASN A 149 7.88 -3.79 -5.33
N HIS A 150 6.99 -4.74 -5.59
CA HIS A 150 7.38 -6.08 -6.04
C HIS A 150 7.54 -6.15 -7.55
N THR A 151 8.54 -6.91 -7.99
CA THR A 151 8.72 -7.27 -9.40
C THR A 151 7.75 -8.39 -9.80
N PRO A 152 7.49 -8.56 -11.11
CA PRO A 152 6.65 -9.66 -11.61
C PRO A 152 7.06 -11.05 -11.10
N MET A 153 8.35 -11.33 -11.09
CA MET A 153 8.85 -12.65 -10.65
C MET A 153 8.66 -12.89 -9.15
N GLN A 154 8.79 -11.84 -8.32
CA GLN A 154 8.50 -11.94 -6.89
C GLN A 154 7.01 -12.19 -6.64
N ILE A 155 6.13 -11.54 -7.42
CA ILE A 155 4.68 -11.79 -7.35
C ILE A 155 4.36 -13.24 -7.79
N GLN A 156 4.98 -13.72 -8.88
CA GLN A 156 4.77 -15.11 -9.32
C GLN A 156 5.27 -16.12 -8.29
N LEU A 157 6.40 -15.83 -7.63
CA LEU A 157 6.92 -16.69 -6.56
C LEU A 157 5.94 -16.78 -5.38
N LEU A 158 5.38 -15.65 -4.92
CA LEU A 158 4.33 -15.63 -3.92
C LEU A 158 3.10 -16.44 -4.36
N LYS A 159 2.64 -16.23 -5.59
CA LYS A 159 1.45 -16.92 -6.15
C LYS A 159 1.64 -18.44 -6.33
N LYS A 160 2.84 -18.97 -6.17
CA LYS A 160 3.06 -20.42 -6.14
C LYS A 160 2.38 -21.07 -4.91
N CYS A 161 2.31 -20.37 -3.79
CA CYS A 161 1.77 -20.87 -2.52
C CYS A 161 0.57 -20.05 -2.03
N VAL A 162 0.58 -18.74 -2.21
CA VAL A 162 -0.52 -17.83 -1.81
C VAL A 162 -1.72 -18.01 -2.75
N ARG A 163 -2.85 -18.46 -2.19
CA ARG A 163 -4.11 -18.67 -2.94
C ARG A 163 -4.92 -17.38 -3.12
N GLN A 164 -4.78 -16.43 -2.19
CA GLN A 164 -5.48 -15.16 -2.24
C GLN A 164 -5.05 -14.34 -3.45
N ASP A 165 -5.97 -13.56 -4.03
CA ASP A 165 -5.60 -12.62 -5.07
C ASP A 165 -4.78 -11.46 -4.49
N LEU A 166 -3.65 -11.18 -5.13
CA LEU A 166 -2.86 -9.98 -4.86
C LEU A 166 -3.42 -8.84 -5.70
N LEU A 167 -4.34 -8.07 -5.12
CA LEU A 167 -5.15 -7.09 -5.85
C LEU A 167 -4.41 -5.83 -6.24
N VAL A 168 -3.32 -5.53 -5.54
CA VAL A 168 -2.58 -4.27 -5.62
C VAL A 168 -1.09 -4.54 -5.70
N ASN A 169 -0.40 -3.79 -6.56
CA ASN A 169 1.03 -3.52 -6.41
C ASN A 169 1.20 -1.99 -6.27
N GLN A 170 1.53 -1.54 -5.05
CA GLN A 170 1.73 -0.12 -4.78
C GLN A 170 3.15 0.30 -5.19
N LEU A 171 3.27 1.17 -6.18
CA LEU A 171 4.53 1.51 -6.85
C LEU A 171 4.79 3.01 -6.82
N GLN A 172 6.06 3.42 -6.84
CA GLN A 172 6.40 4.81 -7.11
C GLN A 172 6.01 5.17 -8.54
N PHE A 173 5.21 6.20 -8.68
CA PHE A 173 4.83 6.72 -9.97
C PHE A 173 4.44 8.19 -9.88
N SER A 174 5.07 9.02 -10.69
CA SER A 174 4.73 10.43 -10.85
C SER A 174 5.06 10.86 -12.29
N ILE A 175 4.68 12.08 -12.67
CA ILE A 175 5.02 12.61 -14.01
C ILE A 175 6.55 12.56 -14.24
N PRO A 176 7.41 13.09 -13.35
CA PRO A 176 8.85 13.00 -13.54
C PRO A 176 9.46 11.63 -13.20
N PHE A 177 8.75 10.75 -12.50
CA PHE A 177 9.21 9.40 -12.17
C PHE A 177 8.29 8.37 -12.81
N SER A 178 8.48 8.12 -14.11
CA SER A 178 7.59 7.29 -14.92
C SER A 178 8.29 6.08 -15.56
N ASN A 179 9.34 5.57 -14.93
CA ASN A 179 10.20 4.52 -15.50
C ASN A 179 9.45 3.28 -15.97
N MET A 180 8.40 2.84 -15.25
CA MET A 180 7.59 1.69 -15.65
C MET A 180 6.83 1.89 -16.98
N VAL A 181 6.57 3.15 -17.36
CA VAL A 181 5.98 3.49 -18.67
C VAL A 181 7.07 3.69 -19.72
N ALA A 182 8.13 4.43 -19.36
CA ALA A 182 9.23 4.73 -20.28
C ALA A 182 9.94 3.47 -20.79
N SER A 183 10.17 2.48 -19.94
CA SER A 183 10.80 1.21 -20.32
C SER A 183 10.04 0.47 -21.44
N GLY A 184 8.71 0.60 -21.49
CA GLY A 184 7.89 0.03 -22.57
C GLY A 184 7.98 0.82 -23.88
N LEU A 185 8.19 2.14 -23.81
CA LEU A 185 8.32 3.00 -24.99
C LEU A 185 9.70 2.87 -25.65
N GLU A 186 10.74 2.61 -24.87
CA GLU A 186 12.13 2.52 -25.32
C GLU A 186 12.57 1.06 -25.58
N ALA A 187 11.62 0.15 -25.68
CA ALA A 187 11.92 -1.26 -25.96
C ALA A 187 12.76 -1.41 -27.25
N ASN A 188 13.84 -2.20 -27.17
CA ASN A 188 14.79 -2.42 -28.27
C ASN A 188 15.56 -1.17 -28.72
N MET A 189 15.75 -0.18 -27.83
CA MET A 189 16.58 0.99 -28.05
C MET A 189 17.89 0.90 -27.26
N LEU A 190 18.92 1.65 -27.69
CA LEU A 190 20.21 1.78 -26.99
C LEU A 190 20.22 3.06 -26.15
N THR A 191 19.26 3.23 -25.27
CA THR A 191 19.13 4.38 -24.36
C THR A 191 19.15 3.91 -22.91
N ASP A 192 19.45 4.81 -21.98
CA ASP A 192 19.45 4.50 -20.54
C ASP A 192 18.05 4.07 -20.06
N GLY A 193 16.98 4.60 -20.67
CA GLY A 193 15.60 4.26 -20.36
C GLY A 193 15.17 2.86 -20.84
N ALA A 194 15.89 2.31 -21.85
CA ALA A 194 15.65 0.94 -22.35
C ALA A 194 16.16 -0.15 -21.39
N VAL A 195 16.92 0.22 -20.36
CA VAL A 195 17.36 -0.73 -19.32
C VAL A 195 16.15 -1.09 -18.45
N ASN A 196 15.61 -2.28 -18.65
CA ASN A 196 14.48 -2.78 -17.87
C ASN A 196 14.93 -3.02 -16.41
N ARG A 197 14.50 -2.14 -15.49
CA ARG A 197 14.82 -2.19 -14.06
C ARG A 197 13.72 -2.78 -13.21
N ASP A 198 12.52 -2.92 -13.75
CA ASP A 198 11.31 -3.35 -13.02
C ASP A 198 10.66 -4.61 -13.59
N ASN A 199 11.33 -5.25 -14.56
CA ASN A 199 10.86 -6.49 -15.21
C ASN A 199 9.46 -6.37 -15.82
N SER A 200 9.15 -5.22 -16.45
CA SER A 200 7.87 -4.96 -17.12
C SER A 200 6.67 -5.01 -16.16
N VAL A 201 6.83 -4.44 -14.96
CA VAL A 201 5.81 -4.48 -13.91
C VAL A 201 4.47 -3.87 -14.36
N LEU A 202 4.48 -2.84 -15.20
CA LEU A 202 3.26 -2.24 -15.74
C LEU A 202 2.45 -3.26 -16.56
N ASP A 203 3.09 -3.92 -17.51
CA ASP A 203 2.43 -4.91 -18.36
C ASP A 203 1.98 -6.13 -17.55
N PHE A 204 2.78 -6.56 -16.58
CA PHE A 204 2.43 -7.63 -15.66
C PHE A 204 1.16 -7.30 -14.87
N CYS A 205 1.08 -6.12 -14.27
CA CYS A 205 -0.09 -5.70 -13.51
C CYS A 205 -1.35 -5.64 -14.40
N ARG A 206 -1.22 -5.12 -15.62
CA ARG A 206 -2.33 -5.09 -16.60
C ARG A 206 -2.78 -6.47 -17.03
N LEU A 207 -1.84 -7.40 -17.26
CA LEU A 207 -2.13 -8.78 -17.67
C LEU A 207 -2.87 -9.57 -16.58
N HIS A 208 -2.62 -9.27 -15.31
CA HIS A 208 -3.19 -9.97 -14.17
C HIS A 208 -4.33 -9.22 -13.48
N ASP A 209 -4.84 -8.14 -14.09
CA ASP A 209 -5.88 -7.26 -13.51
C ASP A 209 -5.55 -6.79 -12.10
N MET A 210 -4.27 -6.46 -11.87
CA MET A 210 -3.76 -5.95 -10.60
C MET A 210 -3.77 -4.43 -10.62
N THR A 211 -4.37 -3.80 -9.61
CA THR A 211 -4.39 -2.34 -9.50
C THR A 211 -3.00 -1.81 -9.13
N ILE A 212 -2.53 -0.82 -9.89
CA ILE A 212 -1.35 -0.04 -9.52
C ILE A 212 -1.83 1.13 -8.65
N GLN A 213 -1.27 1.22 -7.43
CA GLN A 213 -1.42 2.39 -6.57
C GLN A 213 -0.15 3.23 -6.67
N ALA A 214 -0.26 4.46 -7.16
CA ALA A 214 0.87 5.36 -7.25
C ALA A 214 1.13 6.01 -5.89
N TRP A 215 2.32 5.78 -5.32
CA TRP A 215 2.75 6.55 -4.17
C TRP A 215 3.61 7.74 -4.60
N SER A 216 3.57 8.82 -3.83
CA SER A 216 4.26 10.09 -4.11
C SER A 216 4.01 10.64 -5.53
N PRO A 217 2.76 10.75 -6.01
CA PRO A 217 2.46 11.12 -7.39
C PRO A 217 2.86 12.56 -7.75
N PHE A 218 3.22 13.38 -6.76
CA PHE A 218 3.66 14.77 -6.94
C PHE A 218 5.16 14.98 -6.66
N GLN A 219 5.92 13.91 -6.41
CA GLN A 219 7.36 14.00 -6.16
C GLN A 219 8.18 13.79 -7.43
N TYR A 220 9.35 14.44 -7.51
CA TYR A 220 10.34 14.21 -8.58
C TYR A 220 10.92 12.80 -8.51
N GLY A 221 11.13 12.26 -7.30
CA GLY A 221 11.69 10.96 -7.02
C GLY A 221 11.60 10.63 -5.54
N PHE A 222 12.32 9.60 -5.09
CA PHE A 222 12.30 9.18 -3.70
C PHE A 222 12.95 10.25 -2.81
N PHE A 223 12.13 10.97 -2.01
CA PHE A 223 12.53 12.08 -1.16
C PHE A 223 13.18 13.29 -1.88
N GLU A 224 12.96 13.45 -3.19
CA GLU A 224 13.55 14.54 -3.97
C GLU A 224 12.73 15.84 -4.01
N GLY A 225 11.65 15.90 -3.26
CA GLY A 225 10.75 17.04 -3.18
C GLY A 225 9.56 16.96 -4.13
N VAL A 226 8.67 17.94 -4.01
CA VAL A 226 7.40 18.01 -4.73
C VAL A 226 7.55 18.94 -5.92
N PHE A 227 7.01 18.54 -7.10
CA PHE A 227 7.08 19.35 -8.32
C PHE A 227 5.90 20.30 -8.50
N VAL A 228 4.80 20.09 -7.76
CA VAL A 228 3.64 21.01 -7.79
C VAL A 228 4.06 22.31 -7.10
N ASP A 229 3.84 23.43 -7.77
CA ASP A 229 4.26 24.79 -7.33
C ASP A 229 5.78 24.97 -7.16
N SER A 230 6.57 24.14 -7.82
CA SER A 230 8.03 24.25 -7.84
C SER A 230 8.49 25.15 -9.00
N GLU A 231 9.46 26.02 -8.75
CA GLU A 231 10.11 26.86 -9.78
C GLU A 231 11.18 26.09 -10.60
N LYS A 232 11.32 24.78 -10.40
CA LYS A 232 12.29 23.92 -11.11
C LYS A 232 11.76 23.43 -12.44
#